data_2e0308227d3dbddf7fc6e696ac02b4e1
#
_entry.id   2e0308227d3dbddf7fc6e696ac02b4e1
#
_cell.length_a   1.000
_cell.length_b   1.000
_cell.length_c   1.000
_cell.angle_alpha   90.00
_cell.angle_beta   90.00
_cell.angle_gamma   90.00
#
_symmetry.space_group_name_H-M   'P 1'
#
loop_
_entity.id
_entity.type
_entity.pdbx_description
1 polymer ?
#
loop_
_entity_poly.entity_id
_entity_poly.type
_entity_poly.pdbx_seq_one_letter_code
_entity_poly.pdbx_strand_id
1 'polypeptide(L)'
;MSEPKSSQGLSRRRFLIQVGKVGGAAALYEAMTAMGLINVPQAWAGPLKFPENIGNGKTVVILGAGVGGLTTAYELSKIGYDCTILEAQNRVGGRNHTIRSGDVITEQSQEHGVTEQVCHFEDDPEIYLNAGPGRIPYHHRRLIHYCNILSVELENYVMNTTANLFQSDRSFGAEPQSYRQIKNDTQGYIAEMLAKCVDKGALDEELDLDERQALLSLLKKWGMLGKGKDCFKYEYYGSTNSGCRYPPSVYQQCEPPPPIPFSDLLQSRFWNNRFYQPDQYEWQPTLFQPKYGMDMIIKGFERALQDKVSIQISSPVTEINVLVNSVLVQYDSHEGPQTIEADYVISSIPLPILSK
;
A
#
# COMPACT_ATOMS: atom_id res chain seq x y z
N MET A 1 20.45 59.59 -14.75
CA MET A 1 21.06 58.26 -14.55
C MET A 1 20.15 57.48 -13.59
N SER A 2 19.34 56.57 -14.15
CA SER A 2 18.44 55.72 -13.40
C SER A 2 19.18 54.39 -13.14
N GLU A 3 19.29 54.03 -11.85
CA GLU A 3 19.87 52.76 -11.40
C GLU A 3 19.05 51.56 -11.95
N PRO A 4 19.69 50.47 -12.34
CA PRO A 4 18.99 49.30 -12.81
C PRO A 4 18.35 48.58 -11.59
N LYS A 5 17.02 48.37 -11.64
CA LYS A 5 16.31 47.51 -10.71
C LYS A 5 16.90 46.09 -10.78
N SER A 6 17.51 45.62 -9.69
CA SER A 6 17.95 44.23 -9.56
C SER A 6 16.75 43.30 -9.69
N SER A 7 16.77 42.43 -10.69
CA SER A 7 15.83 41.33 -10.84
C SER A 7 16.06 40.38 -9.65
N GLN A 8 15.24 40.49 -8.60
CA GLN A 8 15.21 39.49 -7.53
C GLN A 8 14.73 38.17 -8.13
N GLY A 9 15.66 37.33 -8.55
CA GLY A 9 15.37 35.97 -8.97
C GLY A 9 14.63 35.21 -7.89
N LEU A 10 13.65 34.42 -8.26
CA LEU A 10 12.90 33.55 -7.33
C LEU A 10 13.91 32.68 -6.56
N SER A 11 13.94 32.78 -5.23
CA SER A 11 14.76 31.87 -4.44
C SER A 11 14.26 30.43 -4.60
N ARG A 12 15.16 29.42 -4.54
CA ARG A 12 14.81 27.99 -4.62
C ARG A 12 13.66 27.63 -3.67
N ARG A 13 13.64 28.18 -2.47
CA ARG A 13 12.57 27.97 -1.49
C ARG A 13 11.23 28.54 -1.97
N ARG A 14 11.20 29.75 -2.50
CA ARG A 14 9.96 30.35 -3.06
C ARG A 14 9.43 29.59 -4.26
N PHE A 15 10.32 29.12 -5.12
CA PHE A 15 9.95 28.26 -6.27
C PHE A 15 9.26 26.99 -5.79
N LEU A 16 9.86 26.25 -4.84
CA LEU A 16 9.29 25.01 -4.31
C LEU A 16 7.95 25.23 -3.60
N ILE A 17 7.80 26.32 -2.86
CA ILE A 17 6.51 26.69 -2.23
C ILE A 17 5.42 26.91 -3.29
N GLN A 18 5.76 27.60 -4.39
CA GLN A 18 4.80 27.84 -5.48
C GLN A 18 4.43 26.55 -6.20
N VAL A 19 5.40 25.69 -6.50
CA VAL A 19 5.16 24.37 -7.11
C VAL A 19 4.25 23.52 -6.22
N GLY A 20 4.51 23.48 -4.92
CA GLY A 20 3.69 22.75 -3.97
C GLY A 20 2.26 23.29 -3.85
N LYS A 21 2.07 24.62 -3.93
CA LYS A 21 0.75 25.25 -3.90
C LYS A 21 -0.11 24.96 -5.15
N VAL A 22 0.53 24.86 -6.31
CA VAL A 22 -0.16 24.68 -7.60
C VAL A 22 -0.33 23.20 -7.95
N GLY A 23 0.71 22.39 -7.74
CA GLY A 23 0.76 20.98 -8.16
C GLY A 23 0.72 19.97 -7.03
N GLY A 24 0.58 20.41 -5.78
CA GLY A 24 0.54 19.52 -4.62
C GLY A 24 1.87 18.83 -4.31
N ALA A 25 1.81 17.81 -3.43
CA ALA A 25 2.99 17.11 -2.93
C ALA A 25 3.76 16.33 -4.04
N ALA A 26 3.07 15.82 -5.05
CA ALA A 26 3.70 15.10 -6.15
C ALA A 26 4.59 16.03 -7.00
N ALA A 27 4.06 17.18 -7.42
CA ALA A 27 4.82 18.16 -8.20
C ALA A 27 5.99 18.75 -7.40
N LEU A 28 5.81 18.95 -6.09
CA LEU A 28 6.90 19.36 -5.18
C LEU A 28 8.01 18.30 -5.15
N TYR A 29 7.65 17.02 -5.01
CA TYR A 29 8.60 15.91 -5.00
C TYR A 29 9.38 15.82 -6.31
N GLU A 30 8.71 15.92 -7.46
CA GLU A 30 9.34 15.93 -8.79
C GLU A 30 10.30 17.11 -8.95
N ALA A 31 9.87 18.32 -8.55
CA ALA A 31 10.71 19.50 -8.60
C ALA A 31 11.95 19.38 -7.70
N MET A 32 11.81 18.85 -6.49
CA MET A 32 12.93 18.60 -5.58
C MET A 32 13.89 17.55 -6.12
N THR A 33 13.37 16.51 -6.78
CA THR A 33 14.18 15.48 -7.45
C THR A 33 14.95 16.07 -8.63
N ALA A 34 14.29 16.85 -9.51
CA ALA A 34 14.90 17.50 -10.66
C ALA A 34 15.97 18.53 -10.26
N MET A 35 15.82 19.15 -9.10
CA MET A 35 16.81 20.09 -8.53
C MET A 35 17.95 19.38 -7.76
N GLY A 36 17.96 18.03 -7.70
CA GLY A 36 18.95 17.26 -6.95
C GLY A 36 18.88 17.45 -5.42
N LEU A 37 17.76 17.97 -4.92
CA LEU A 37 17.52 18.16 -3.48
C LEU A 37 17.02 16.88 -2.80
N ILE A 38 16.47 15.96 -3.60
CA ILE A 38 16.09 14.62 -3.18
C ILE A 38 16.71 13.64 -4.16
N ASN A 39 17.54 12.74 -3.68
CA ASN A 39 17.93 11.58 -4.45
C ASN A 39 16.77 10.57 -4.41
N VAL A 40 16.16 10.31 -5.56
CA VAL A 40 15.25 9.15 -5.67
C VAL A 40 16.07 7.92 -5.35
N PRO A 41 15.77 7.16 -4.29
CA PRO A 41 16.52 5.96 -4.01
C PRO A 41 16.39 5.03 -5.20
N GLN A 42 17.50 4.71 -5.85
CA GLN A 42 17.55 3.62 -6.80
C GLN A 42 17.08 2.33 -6.12
N ALA A 43 16.71 1.31 -6.92
CA ALA A 43 16.33 0.01 -6.40
C ALA A 43 17.25 -0.42 -5.25
N TRP A 44 16.68 -1.02 -4.21
CA TRP A 44 17.38 -1.49 -3.02
C TRP A 44 18.73 -2.18 -3.36
N ALA A 45 19.82 -1.56 -2.98
CA ALA A 45 21.20 -2.03 -3.25
C ALA A 45 21.79 -2.83 -2.08
N GLY A 46 21.00 -3.20 -1.09
CA GLY A 46 21.42 -3.90 0.12
C GLY A 46 21.40 -3.01 1.38
N PRO A 47 21.85 -3.54 2.53
CA PRO A 47 21.93 -2.81 3.80
C PRO A 47 22.79 -1.56 3.68
N LEU A 48 22.44 -0.54 4.44
CA LEU A 48 23.26 0.66 4.55
C LEU A 48 24.63 0.29 5.16
N LYS A 49 25.69 0.83 4.57
CA LYS A 49 27.07 0.61 5.02
C LYS A 49 27.69 1.98 5.33
N PHE A 50 27.96 2.23 6.58
CA PHE A 50 28.65 3.40 7.04
C PHE A 50 29.93 3.01 7.79
N PRO A 51 30.94 3.90 7.86
CA PRO A 51 32.06 3.73 8.77
C PRO A 51 31.56 3.63 10.21
N GLU A 52 32.20 2.78 11.01
CA GLU A 52 31.87 2.65 12.43
C GLU A 52 32.14 3.97 13.16
N ASN A 53 31.25 4.29 14.14
CA ASN A 53 31.37 5.44 15.02
C ASN A 53 31.51 6.82 14.32
N ILE A 54 30.98 6.97 13.11
CA ILE A 54 30.98 8.25 12.39
C ILE A 54 30.23 9.36 13.15
N GLY A 55 29.25 8.97 13.96
CA GLY A 55 28.44 9.87 14.79
C GLY A 55 29.22 10.49 15.91
N ASN A 56 30.26 9.80 16.43
CA ASN A 56 31.15 10.26 17.50
C ASN A 56 30.43 10.90 18.69
N GLY A 57 29.28 10.36 19.11
CA GLY A 57 28.47 10.87 20.22
C GLY A 57 27.69 12.14 19.93
N LYS A 58 27.62 12.59 18.68
CA LYS A 58 26.76 13.72 18.32
C LYS A 58 25.27 13.39 18.52
N THR A 59 24.55 14.40 18.99
CA THR A 59 23.14 14.27 19.34
C THR A 59 22.22 14.53 18.17
N VAL A 60 21.18 13.69 18.05
CA VAL A 60 20.16 13.82 16.99
C VAL A 60 18.78 13.73 17.61
N VAL A 61 17.96 14.76 17.42
CA VAL A 61 16.54 14.71 17.74
C VAL A 61 15.75 14.31 16.50
N ILE A 62 14.95 13.26 16.62
CA ILE A 62 14.13 12.72 15.54
C ILE A 62 12.66 13.01 15.86
N LEU A 63 11.97 13.70 14.95
CA LEU A 63 10.58 14.11 15.11
C LEU A 63 9.66 13.09 14.46
N GLY A 64 8.91 12.36 15.30
CA GLY A 64 7.96 11.31 14.94
C GLY A 64 8.51 9.90 15.11
N ALA A 65 7.77 9.05 15.81
CA ALA A 65 8.07 7.62 16.05
C ALA A 65 7.35 6.69 15.06
N GLY A 66 7.08 7.14 13.84
CA GLY A 66 6.64 6.26 12.75
C GLY A 66 7.80 5.39 12.23
N VAL A 67 7.51 4.50 11.25
CA VAL A 67 8.53 3.62 10.63
C VAL A 67 9.77 4.40 10.18
N GLY A 68 9.59 5.60 9.59
CA GLY A 68 10.69 6.45 9.14
C GLY A 68 11.60 6.91 10.29
N GLY A 69 11.02 7.44 11.38
CA GLY A 69 11.78 7.89 12.54
C GLY A 69 12.46 6.74 13.27
N LEU A 70 11.77 5.63 13.49
CA LEU A 70 12.34 4.43 14.13
C LEU A 70 13.49 3.84 13.32
N THR A 71 13.34 3.74 11.99
CA THR A 71 14.43 3.29 11.10
C THR A 71 15.63 4.24 11.16
N THR A 72 15.38 5.55 11.16
CA THR A 72 16.44 6.56 11.26
C THR A 72 17.21 6.41 12.56
N ALA A 73 16.50 6.31 13.69
CA ALA A 73 17.13 6.10 14.99
C ALA A 73 17.94 4.79 15.04
N TYR A 74 17.40 3.72 14.48
CA TYR A 74 18.07 2.42 14.43
C TYR A 74 19.39 2.49 13.64
N GLU A 75 19.39 3.11 12.47
CA GLU A 75 20.61 3.19 11.66
C GLU A 75 21.64 4.17 12.24
N LEU A 76 21.19 5.31 12.78
CA LEU A 76 22.09 6.31 13.37
C LEU A 76 22.72 5.84 14.69
N SER A 77 21.95 5.19 15.55
CA SER A 77 22.49 4.64 16.82
C SER A 77 23.57 3.58 16.58
N LYS A 78 23.47 2.78 15.52
CA LYS A 78 24.50 1.79 15.14
C LYS A 78 25.84 2.40 14.79
N ILE A 79 25.86 3.65 14.34
CA ILE A 79 27.07 4.33 13.89
C ILE A 79 27.50 5.46 14.84
N GLY A 80 27.03 5.41 16.11
CA GLY A 80 27.54 6.20 17.20
C GLY A 80 26.89 7.57 17.40
N TYR A 81 25.71 7.82 16.84
CA TYR A 81 24.90 8.98 17.20
C TYR A 81 24.07 8.69 18.46
N ASP A 82 23.93 9.72 19.30
CA ASP A 82 23.01 9.73 20.44
C ASP A 82 21.64 10.26 19.97
N CYS A 83 20.65 9.38 19.93
CA CYS A 83 19.35 9.68 19.32
C CYS A 83 18.25 9.81 20.37
N THR A 84 17.42 10.85 20.23
CA THR A 84 16.17 11.02 20.97
C THR A 84 15.01 11.16 19.98
N ILE A 85 13.93 10.41 20.18
CA ILE A 85 12.71 10.52 19.37
C ILE A 85 11.64 11.25 20.17
N LEU A 86 11.02 12.28 19.57
CA LEU A 86 9.83 12.94 20.08
C LEU A 86 8.61 12.55 19.25
N GLU A 87 7.60 11.95 19.91
CA GLU A 87 6.36 11.50 19.27
C GLU A 87 5.16 12.21 19.88
N ALA A 88 4.34 12.82 19.03
CA ALA A 88 3.19 13.59 19.47
C ALA A 88 2.06 12.73 20.06
N GLN A 89 1.91 11.51 19.55
CA GLN A 89 0.88 10.59 20.04
C GLN A 89 1.34 9.85 21.31
N ASN A 90 0.38 9.23 21.99
CA ASN A 90 0.64 8.38 23.16
C ASN A 90 1.13 6.98 22.81
N ARG A 91 1.48 6.73 21.54
CA ARG A 91 1.96 5.45 21.02
C ARG A 91 2.98 5.66 19.90
N VAL A 92 3.82 4.69 19.70
CA VAL A 92 4.73 4.61 18.54
C VAL A 92 4.03 3.99 17.32
N GLY A 93 4.65 4.09 16.15
CA GLY A 93 4.23 3.43 14.91
C GLY A 93 3.53 4.36 13.91
N GLY A 94 3.00 5.50 14.34
CA GLY A 94 2.31 6.44 13.45
C GLY A 94 1.16 5.76 12.69
N ARG A 95 1.21 5.76 11.37
CA ARG A 95 0.22 5.12 10.49
C ARG A 95 0.29 3.58 10.46
N ASN A 96 1.36 2.98 10.94
CA ASN A 96 1.46 1.54 11.12
C ASN A 96 0.80 1.16 12.46
N HIS A 97 -0.51 0.92 12.41
CA HIS A 97 -1.35 0.68 13.57
C HIS A 97 -2.19 -0.57 13.37
N THR A 98 -2.04 -1.53 14.26
CA THR A 98 -2.85 -2.74 14.32
C THR A 98 -3.77 -2.64 15.53
N ILE A 99 -5.05 -2.86 15.32
CA ILE A 99 -6.11 -2.77 16.32
C ILE A 99 -6.48 -4.17 16.76
N ARG A 100 -6.65 -4.36 18.06
CA ARG A 100 -7.00 -5.64 18.70
C ARG A 100 -8.23 -5.50 19.61
N SER A 101 -8.71 -6.61 20.12
CA SER A 101 -9.79 -6.62 21.12
C SER A 101 -9.39 -5.78 22.33
N GLY A 102 -10.29 -4.90 22.77
CA GLY A 102 -10.07 -3.99 23.88
C GLY A 102 -9.43 -2.65 23.52
N ASP A 103 -8.89 -2.49 22.32
CA ASP A 103 -8.33 -1.18 21.87
C ASP A 103 -9.44 -0.14 21.76
N VAL A 104 -9.13 1.09 22.16
CA VAL A 104 -10.02 2.24 22.06
C VAL A 104 -9.65 3.04 20.82
N ILE A 105 -10.62 3.24 19.92
CA ILE A 105 -10.49 4.11 18.75
C ILE A 105 -11.18 5.42 19.07
N THR A 106 -10.45 6.52 18.90
CA THR A 106 -10.96 7.87 19.04
C THR A 106 -11.16 8.50 17.68
N GLU A 107 -12.39 8.96 17.40
CA GLU A 107 -12.72 9.72 16.21
C GLU A 107 -12.98 11.18 16.60
N GLN A 108 -12.39 12.09 15.83
CA GLN A 108 -12.69 13.52 15.95
C GLN A 108 -13.42 13.98 14.69
N SER A 109 -14.70 14.30 14.83
CA SER A 109 -15.53 14.85 13.74
C SER A 109 -15.96 16.28 14.05
N GLN A 110 -16.25 17.06 12.99
CA GLN A 110 -16.81 18.41 13.15
C GLN A 110 -18.25 18.37 13.64
N GLU A 111 -18.97 17.29 13.37
CA GLU A 111 -20.41 17.17 13.66
C GLU A 111 -20.68 16.61 15.06
N HIS A 112 -19.87 15.64 15.52
CA HIS A 112 -20.11 14.91 16.77
C HIS A 112 -19.01 15.13 17.83
N GLY A 113 -18.01 16.00 17.55
CA GLY A 113 -16.89 16.21 18.46
C GLY A 113 -15.95 14.99 18.54
N VAL A 114 -15.46 14.69 19.74
CA VAL A 114 -14.63 13.51 20.02
C VAL A 114 -15.51 12.37 20.49
N THR A 115 -15.46 11.25 19.78
CA THR A 115 -16.15 10.00 20.16
C THR A 115 -15.13 8.88 20.34
N GLU A 116 -15.39 8.01 21.29
CA GLU A 116 -14.55 6.83 21.56
C GLU A 116 -15.35 5.55 21.36
N GLN A 117 -14.73 4.56 20.75
CA GLN A 117 -15.30 3.24 20.55
C GLN A 117 -14.30 2.17 20.98
N VAL A 118 -14.73 1.26 21.84
CA VAL A 118 -13.96 0.08 22.19
C VAL A 118 -14.16 -0.99 21.13
N CYS A 119 -13.07 -1.56 20.64
CA CYS A 119 -13.09 -2.65 19.68
C CYS A 119 -13.38 -3.97 20.37
N HIS A 120 -14.38 -4.72 19.89
CA HIS A 120 -14.74 -6.03 20.38
C HIS A 120 -14.51 -7.07 19.30
N PHE A 121 -13.40 -7.80 19.40
CA PHE A 121 -13.11 -9.01 18.65
C PHE A 121 -13.08 -10.20 19.61
N GLU A 122 -13.02 -11.41 19.06
CA GLU A 122 -12.64 -12.56 19.88
C GLU A 122 -11.22 -12.36 20.44
N ASP A 123 -10.98 -12.83 21.64
CA ASP A 123 -9.67 -12.72 22.32
C ASP A 123 -8.70 -13.78 21.77
N ASP A 124 -8.36 -13.64 20.51
CA ASP A 124 -7.40 -14.46 19.78
C ASP A 124 -6.34 -13.54 19.16
N PRO A 125 -5.05 -13.75 19.41
CA PRO A 125 -3.99 -12.90 18.85
C PRO A 125 -3.91 -12.93 17.33
N GLU A 126 -4.51 -13.92 16.66
CA GLU A 126 -4.60 -14.00 15.21
C GLU A 126 -5.77 -13.16 14.64
N ILE A 127 -6.66 -12.66 15.50
CA ILE A 127 -7.76 -11.77 15.10
C ILE A 127 -7.40 -10.32 15.42
N TYR A 128 -7.16 -9.56 14.38
CA TYR A 128 -6.77 -8.15 14.43
C TYR A 128 -7.18 -7.39 13.16
N LEU A 129 -7.16 -6.07 13.25
CA LEU A 129 -7.38 -5.18 12.10
C LEU A 129 -6.15 -4.29 11.90
N ASN A 130 -5.53 -4.34 10.74
CA ASN A 130 -4.52 -3.37 10.35
C ASN A 130 -5.22 -2.08 9.86
N ALA A 131 -5.24 -1.04 10.69
CA ALA A 131 -5.85 0.26 10.38
C ALA A 131 -4.98 1.15 9.47
N GLY A 132 -3.89 0.61 8.95
CA GLY A 132 -2.96 1.27 8.06
C GLY A 132 -2.49 0.34 6.94
N PRO A 133 -1.16 0.13 6.76
CA PRO A 133 -0.65 -0.81 5.79
C PRO A 133 -1.08 -2.24 6.16
N GLY A 134 -1.50 -3.02 5.16
CA GLY A 134 -1.96 -4.40 5.39
C GLY A 134 -1.10 -5.48 4.72
N ARG A 135 -0.20 -5.12 3.81
CA ARG A 135 0.58 -6.08 3.04
C ARG A 135 1.98 -5.60 2.69
N ILE A 136 2.86 -6.55 2.42
CA ILE A 136 4.24 -6.30 1.97
C ILE A 136 4.46 -7.05 0.66
N PRO A 137 4.48 -6.37 -0.51
CA PRO A 137 4.84 -6.99 -1.78
C PRO A 137 6.28 -7.51 -1.76
N TYR A 138 6.54 -8.62 -2.44
CA TYR A 138 7.85 -9.28 -2.48
C TYR A 138 9.00 -8.36 -2.96
N HIS A 139 8.69 -7.36 -3.75
CA HIS A 139 9.68 -6.40 -4.26
C HIS A 139 10.02 -5.30 -3.26
N HIS A 140 9.30 -5.17 -2.14
CA HIS A 140 9.64 -4.27 -1.04
C HIS A 140 10.83 -4.79 -0.22
N ARG A 141 11.93 -5.09 -0.91
CA ARG A 141 13.12 -5.76 -0.36
C ARG A 141 13.70 -5.06 0.87
N ARG A 142 13.65 -3.73 0.92
CA ARG A 142 14.12 -2.96 2.08
C ARG A 142 13.30 -3.28 3.33
N LEU A 143 11.97 -3.27 3.23
CA LEU A 143 11.10 -3.58 4.34
C LEU A 143 11.26 -5.04 4.80
N ILE A 144 11.33 -5.98 3.86
CA ILE A 144 11.59 -7.39 4.14
C ILE A 144 12.95 -7.58 4.84
N HIS A 145 13.98 -6.83 4.44
CA HIS A 145 15.27 -6.85 5.13
C HIS A 145 15.13 -6.43 6.60
N TYR A 146 14.41 -5.33 6.89
CA TYR A 146 14.19 -4.91 8.27
C TYR A 146 13.36 -5.93 9.06
N CYS A 147 12.34 -6.53 8.46
CA CYS A 147 11.61 -7.61 9.11
C CYS A 147 12.56 -8.74 9.53
N ASN A 148 13.47 -9.16 8.65
CA ASN A 148 14.43 -10.22 8.93
C ASN A 148 15.40 -9.87 10.07
N ILE A 149 16.04 -8.68 10.03
CA ILE A 149 17.02 -8.30 11.07
C ILE A 149 16.38 -7.97 12.42
N LEU A 150 15.11 -7.60 12.43
CA LEU A 150 14.32 -7.34 13.64
C LEU A 150 13.59 -8.60 14.15
N SER A 151 13.82 -9.75 13.52
CA SER A 151 13.18 -11.03 13.87
C SER A 151 11.64 -10.94 13.84
N VAL A 152 11.10 -10.23 12.85
CA VAL A 152 9.65 -10.17 12.60
C VAL A 152 9.29 -11.32 11.68
N GLU A 153 8.48 -12.25 12.18
CA GLU A 153 7.99 -13.40 11.42
C GLU A 153 7.03 -12.93 10.33
N LEU A 154 7.27 -13.36 9.09
CA LEU A 154 6.41 -13.06 7.95
C LEU A 154 5.66 -14.31 7.52
N GLU A 155 4.40 -14.12 7.14
CA GLU A 155 3.55 -15.14 6.53
C GLU A 155 2.99 -14.65 5.19
N ASN A 156 2.43 -15.56 4.41
CA ASN A 156 1.79 -15.21 3.15
C ASN A 156 0.51 -14.42 3.39
N TYR A 157 0.41 -13.25 2.77
CA TYR A 157 -0.83 -12.46 2.75
C TYR A 157 -1.72 -12.95 1.62
N VAL A 158 -2.78 -13.67 1.96
CA VAL A 158 -3.74 -14.20 0.99
C VAL A 158 -4.90 -13.23 0.83
N MET A 159 -4.75 -12.24 -0.03
CA MET A 159 -5.82 -11.28 -0.32
C MET A 159 -6.72 -11.76 -1.44
N ASN A 160 -6.11 -12.31 -2.48
CA ASN A 160 -6.83 -12.66 -3.69
C ASN A 160 -6.78 -14.16 -3.92
N THR A 161 -7.92 -14.78 -3.76
CA THR A 161 -8.15 -16.12 -4.27
C THR A 161 -9.20 -16.08 -5.37
N THR A 162 -9.11 -16.99 -6.32
CA THR A 162 -10.15 -17.12 -7.34
C THR A 162 -11.51 -17.58 -6.75
N ALA A 163 -11.52 -17.93 -5.46
CA ALA A 163 -12.72 -18.31 -4.71
C ALA A 163 -13.38 -17.13 -3.98
N ASN A 164 -12.77 -15.92 -3.97
CA ASN A 164 -13.40 -14.73 -3.41
C ASN A 164 -14.80 -14.54 -3.97
N LEU A 165 -15.73 -14.12 -3.13
CA LEU A 165 -17.12 -13.91 -3.51
C LEU A 165 -17.38 -12.45 -3.87
N PHE A 166 -18.20 -12.26 -4.90
CA PHE A 166 -18.74 -10.98 -5.31
C PHE A 166 -20.24 -10.99 -5.03
N GLN A 167 -20.71 -9.99 -4.27
CA GLN A 167 -22.12 -9.80 -3.91
C GLN A 167 -22.70 -8.62 -4.68
N SER A 168 -23.91 -8.79 -5.24
CA SER A 168 -24.67 -7.71 -5.86
C SER A 168 -26.17 -7.91 -5.60
N ASP A 169 -26.80 -6.93 -4.95
CA ASP A 169 -28.24 -6.96 -4.70
C ASP A 169 -29.10 -6.76 -5.97
N ARG A 170 -28.46 -6.37 -7.08
CA ARG A 170 -29.13 -6.04 -8.35
C ARG A 170 -29.02 -7.13 -9.41
N SER A 171 -28.25 -8.17 -9.15
CA SER A 171 -28.01 -9.24 -10.12
C SER A 171 -27.74 -10.57 -9.42
N PHE A 172 -27.63 -11.64 -10.17
CA PHE A 172 -27.35 -12.99 -9.67
C PHE A 172 -28.41 -13.53 -8.71
N GLY A 173 -29.66 -12.99 -8.73
CA GLY A 173 -30.69 -13.31 -7.76
C GLY A 173 -30.33 -12.90 -6.33
N ALA A 174 -29.44 -11.91 -6.15
CA ALA A 174 -28.84 -11.49 -4.88
C ALA A 174 -27.95 -12.56 -4.22
N GLU A 175 -27.57 -13.60 -4.94
CA GLU A 175 -26.69 -14.67 -4.46
C GLU A 175 -25.22 -14.35 -4.73
N PRO A 176 -24.29 -14.63 -3.79
CA PRO A 176 -22.87 -14.43 -4.01
C PRO A 176 -22.32 -15.30 -5.14
N GLN A 177 -21.49 -14.69 -6.01
CA GLN A 177 -20.84 -15.39 -7.12
C GLN A 177 -19.33 -15.38 -6.93
N SER A 178 -18.66 -16.50 -7.27
CA SER A 178 -17.21 -16.57 -7.16
C SER A 178 -16.52 -15.68 -8.21
N TYR A 179 -15.42 -15.04 -7.80
CA TYR A 179 -14.57 -14.25 -8.69
C TYR A 179 -14.17 -15.04 -9.95
N ARG A 180 -13.77 -16.31 -9.78
CA ARG A 180 -13.37 -17.18 -10.90
C ARG A 180 -14.49 -17.36 -11.90
N GLN A 181 -15.74 -17.56 -11.44
CA GLN A 181 -16.87 -17.77 -12.33
C GLN A 181 -17.20 -16.50 -13.10
N ILE A 182 -17.32 -15.35 -12.41
CA ILE A 182 -17.57 -14.05 -13.07
C ILE A 182 -16.50 -13.77 -14.14
N LYS A 183 -15.21 -13.93 -13.79
CA LYS A 183 -14.08 -13.68 -14.70
C LYS A 183 -14.13 -14.61 -15.90
N ASN A 184 -14.30 -15.91 -15.67
CA ASN A 184 -14.29 -16.92 -16.71
C ASN A 184 -15.49 -16.81 -17.65
N ASP A 185 -16.69 -16.60 -17.09
CA ASP A 185 -17.92 -16.49 -17.91
C ASP A 185 -17.91 -15.20 -18.75
N THR A 186 -17.45 -14.09 -18.18
CA THR A 186 -17.28 -12.84 -18.94
C THR A 186 -16.29 -13.04 -20.08
N GLN A 187 -15.15 -13.68 -19.82
CA GLN A 187 -14.15 -14.01 -20.83
C GLN A 187 -14.72 -14.88 -21.95
N GLY A 188 -15.49 -15.91 -21.57
CA GLY A 188 -16.11 -16.80 -22.52
C GLY A 188 -17.13 -16.11 -23.44
N TYR A 189 -18.03 -15.31 -22.88
CA TYR A 189 -19.03 -14.58 -23.68
C TYR A 189 -18.39 -13.51 -24.57
N ILE A 190 -17.38 -12.77 -24.09
CA ILE A 190 -16.65 -11.81 -24.92
C ILE A 190 -15.95 -12.51 -26.07
N ALA A 191 -15.31 -13.66 -25.80
CA ALA A 191 -14.66 -14.45 -26.84
C ALA A 191 -15.66 -14.98 -27.86
N GLU A 192 -16.83 -15.44 -27.42
CA GLU A 192 -17.93 -15.89 -28.32
C GLU A 192 -18.38 -14.76 -29.25
N MET A 193 -18.68 -13.57 -28.66
CA MET A 193 -19.15 -12.43 -29.45
C MET A 193 -18.09 -11.98 -30.46
N LEU A 194 -16.84 -11.85 -30.03
CA LEU A 194 -15.74 -11.43 -30.90
C LEU A 194 -15.48 -12.48 -32.00
N ALA A 195 -15.47 -13.77 -31.67
CA ALA A 195 -15.29 -14.81 -32.68
C ALA A 195 -16.41 -14.81 -33.76
N LYS A 196 -17.65 -14.56 -33.35
CA LYS A 196 -18.78 -14.40 -34.29
C LYS A 196 -18.66 -13.14 -35.15
N CYS A 197 -18.11 -12.06 -34.62
CA CYS A 197 -17.83 -10.84 -35.40
C CYS A 197 -16.75 -11.11 -36.45
N VAL A 198 -15.64 -11.73 -36.06
CA VAL A 198 -14.53 -12.09 -36.97
C VAL A 198 -15.03 -13.05 -38.09
N ASP A 199 -15.81 -14.07 -37.73
CA ASP A 199 -16.34 -15.04 -38.68
C ASP A 199 -17.30 -14.42 -39.72
N LYS A 200 -17.99 -13.32 -39.34
CA LYS A 200 -18.85 -12.53 -40.21
C LYS A 200 -18.15 -11.42 -40.99
N GLY A 201 -16.84 -11.31 -40.90
CA GLY A 201 -16.07 -10.34 -41.64
C GLY A 201 -16.06 -8.92 -41.02
N ALA A 202 -16.47 -8.76 -39.78
CA ALA A 202 -16.51 -7.42 -39.14
C ALA A 202 -15.13 -6.79 -38.93
N LEU A 203 -14.04 -7.57 -39.05
CA LEU A 203 -12.64 -7.09 -38.92
C LEU A 203 -11.83 -7.36 -40.19
N ASP A 204 -12.47 -7.35 -41.36
CA ASP A 204 -11.82 -7.65 -42.64
C ASP A 204 -10.92 -6.50 -43.12
N GLU A 205 -11.14 -5.29 -42.62
CA GLU A 205 -10.31 -4.12 -42.94
C GLU A 205 -9.07 -4.04 -42.02
N GLU A 206 -9.15 -4.58 -40.79
CA GLU A 206 -8.08 -4.48 -39.78
C GLU A 206 -7.13 -5.67 -39.81
N LEU A 207 -7.59 -6.86 -40.24
CA LEU A 207 -6.86 -8.11 -40.16
C LEU A 207 -6.81 -8.84 -41.51
N ASP A 208 -5.65 -9.37 -41.88
CA ASP A 208 -5.53 -10.27 -43.01
C ASP A 208 -6.11 -11.68 -42.70
N LEU A 209 -6.11 -12.56 -43.70
CA LEU A 209 -6.69 -13.91 -43.57
C LEU A 209 -5.98 -14.76 -42.52
N ASP A 210 -4.67 -14.67 -42.42
CA ASP A 210 -3.86 -15.48 -41.49
C ASP A 210 -4.04 -14.94 -40.07
N GLU A 211 -4.08 -13.62 -39.90
CA GLU A 211 -4.34 -12.96 -38.61
C GLU A 211 -5.73 -13.26 -38.09
N ARG A 212 -6.75 -13.28 -38.96
CA ARG A 212 -8.13 -13.69 -38.58
C ARG A 212 -8.19 -15.15 -38.12
N GLN A 213 -7.51 -16.05 -38.80
CA GLN A 213 -7.46 -17.46 -38.38
C GLN A 213 -6.74 -17.65 -37.06
N ALA A 214 -5.64 -16.91 -36.86
CA ALA A 214 -4.90 -16.90 -35.60
C ALA A 214 -5.77 -16.35 -34.45
N LEU A 215 -6.49 -15.24 -34.67
CA LEU A 215 -7.41 -14.67 -33.68
C LEU A 215 -8.55 -15.63 -33.33
N LEU A 216 -9.18 -16.26 -34.32
CA LEU A 216 -10.21 -17.27 -34.07
C LEU A 216 -9.68 -18.46 -33.25
N SER A 217 -8.46 -18.91 -33.55
CA SER A 217 -7.78 -19.95 -32.76
C SER A 217 -7.52 -19.53 -31.31
N LEU A 218 -7.05 -18.28 -31.11
CA LEU A 218 -6.86 -17.69 -29.79
C LEU A 218 -8.18 -17.63 -29.03
N LEU A 219 -9.24 -17.08 -29.61
CA LEU A 219 -10.54 -16.91 -28.99
C LEU A 219 -11.18 -18.24 -28.58
N LYS A 220 -11.03 -19.28 -29.42
CA LYS A 220 -11.48 -20.64 -29.08
C LYS A 220 -10.81 -21.18 -27.82
N LYS A 221 -9.50 -21.01 -27.71
CA LYS A 221 -8.74 -21.46 -26.54
C LYS A 221 -9.00 -20.59 -25.33
N TRP A 222 -8.88 -19.26 -25.49
CA TRP A 222 -9.01 -18.30 -24.42
C TRP A 222 -10.42 -18.27 -23.83
N GLY A 223 -11.45 -18.28 -24.67
CA GLY A 223 -12.85 -18.28 -24.26
C GLY A 223 -13.43 -19.68 -23.98
N MET A 224 -12.64 -20.75 -24.15
CA MET A 224 -13.11 -22.14 -24.01
C MET A 224 -14.37 -22.40 -24.83
N LEU A 225 -14.37 -21.91 -26.09
CA LEU A 225 -15.50 -22.03 -26.98
C LEU A 225 -15.69 -23.49 -27.48
N GLY A 226 -16.92 -23.83 -27.85
CA GLY A 226 -17.32 -25.13 -28.24
C GLY A 226 -16.60 -25.72 -29.45
N LYS A 227 -16.89 -27.01 -29.72
CA LYS A 227 -16.35 -27.78 -30.85
C LYS A 227 -17.48 -28.11 -31.82
N GLY A 228 -17.15 -28.29 -33.10
CA GLY A 228 -18.12 -28.68 -34.13
C GLY A 228 -18.89 -27.52 -34.74
N LYS A 229 -20.18 -27.70 -35.03
CA LYS A 229 -21.01 -26.69 -35.73
C LYS A 229 -21.20 -25.40 -34.95
N ASP A 230 -21.25 -25.49 -33.59
CA ASP A 230 -21.36 -24.34 -32.70
C ASP A 230 -19.99 -23.96 -32.09
N CYS A 231 -18.94 -24.02 -32.93
CA CYS A 231 -17.56 -23.87 -32.50
C CYS A 231 -17.22 -22.51 -31.89
N PHE A 232 -18.12 -21.54 -31.93
CA PHE A 232 -17.96 -20.22 -31.29
C PHE A 232 -18.91 -20.03 -30.11
N LYS A 233 -19.60 -21.07 -29.63
CA LYS A 233 -20.48 -20.95 -28.47
C LYS A 233 -19.72 -21.19 -27.16
N TYR A 234 -19.97 -20.34 -26.15
CA TYR A 234 -19.46 -20.53 -24.81
C TYR A 234 -20.38 -21.47 -24.01
N GLU A 235 -19.89 -22.62 -23.61
CA GLU A 235 -20.64 -23.64 -22.86
C GLU A 235 -19.79 -24.46 -21.89
N TYR A 236 -18.72 -23.88 -21.32
CA TYR A 236 -17.80 -24.58 -20.40
C TYR A 236 -17.09 -25.83 -20.93
N TYR A 237 -17.04 -26.12 -22.16
CA TYR A 237 -16.55 -27.34 -22.76
C TYR A 237 -15.39 -28.03 -22.04
N GLY A 238 -15.70 -28.83 -21.01
CA GLY A 238 -14.73 -29.59 -20.23
C GLY A 238 -13.83 -28.73 -19.34
N SER A 239 -14.17 -27.49 -19.09
CA SER A 239 -13.40 -26.58 -18.26
C SER A 239 -13.92 -26.52 -16.83
N THR A 240 -13.01 -26.64 -15.87
CA THR A 240 -13.25 -26.42 -14.44
C THR A 240 -12.81 -25.02 -13.99
N ASN A 241 -12.46 -24.12 -14.94
CA ASN A 241 -11.95 -22.80 -14.63
C ASN A 241 -12.97 -21.91 -13.88
N SER A 242 -14.27 -22.12 -14.12
CA SER A 242 -15.35 -21.46 -13.36
C SER A 242 -15.56 -22.02 -11.96
N GLY A 243 -14.85 -23.08 -11.60
CA GLY A 243 -14.96 -23.77 -10.33
C GLY A 243 -15.79 -25.04 -10.40
N CYS A 244 -16.10 -25.60 -9.25
CA CYS A 244 -16.91 -26.81 -9.10
C CYS A 244 -18.13 -26.48 -8.24
N ARG A 245 -19.29 -27.02 -8.62
CA ARG A 245 -20.53 -26.88 -7.84
C ARG A 245 -20.38 -27.41 -6.42
N TYR A 246 -19.61 -28.49 -6.28
CA TYR A 246 -19.23 -29.09 -5.00
C TYR A 246 -17.72 -29.31 -4.99
N PRO A 247 -17.06 -29.25 -3.81
CA PRO A 247 -15.64 -29.56 -3.71
C PRO A 247 -15.35 -30.96 -4.28
N PRO A 248 -14.39 -31.11 -5.21
CA PRO A 248 -14.05 -32.40 -5.75
C PRO A 248 -13.40 -33.29 -4.68
N SER A 249 -13.62 -34.60 -4.78
CA SER A 249 -13.03 -35.61 -3.90
C SER A 249 -12.52 -36.79 -4.71
N VAL A 250 -11.91 -37.78 -4.05
CA VAL A 250 -11.46 -39.02 -4.71
C VAL A 250 -12.61 -39.75 -5.43
N TYR A 251 -13.82 -39.60 -4.92
CA TYR A 251 -15.03 -40.29 -5.44
C TYR A 251 -15.95 -39.37 -6.24
N GLN A 252 -15.69 -38.09 -6.30
CA GLN A 252 -16.54 -37.12 -6.99
C GLN A 252 -15.71 -36.18 -7.85
N GLN A 253 -15.90 -36.24 -9.14
CA GLN A 253 -15.27 -35.32 -10.08
C GLN A 253 -15.86 -33.90 -9.94
N CYS A 254 -15.07 -32.91 -10.34
CA CYS A 254 -15.57 -31.56 -10.44
C CYS A 254 -16.67 -31.45 -11.49
N GLU A 255 -17.83 -30.99 -11.07
CA GLU A 255 -18.94 -30.61 -11.94
C GLU A 255 -19.00 -29.07 -11.98
N PRO A 256 -18.75 -28.43 -13.14
CA PRO A 256 -18.83 -26.97 -13.24
C PRO A 256 -20.25 -26.46 -12.95
N PRO A 257 -20.43 -25.29 -12.33
CA PRO A 257 -21.75 -24.66 -12.23
C PRO A 257 -22.23 -24.24 -13.63
N PRO A 258 -23.54 -24.05 -13.85
CA PRO A 258 -24.02 -23.50 -15.11
C PRO A 258 -23.47 -22.09 -15.32
N PRO A 259 -23.23 -21.64 -16.58
CA PRO A 259 -22.78 -20.27 -16.85
C PRO A 259 -23.74 -19.24 -16.27
N ILE A 260 -23.17 -18.18 -15.68
CA ILE A 260 -23.97 -17.02 -15.31
C ILE A 260 -24.52 -16.38 -16.59
N PRO A 261 -25.82 -16.06 -16.68
CA PRO A 261 -26.37 -15.38 -17.84
C PRO A 261 -25.59 -14.08 -18.13
N PHE A 262 -25.27 -13.82 -19.40
CA PHE A 262 -24.51 -12.63 -19.78
C PHE A 262 -25.21 -11.33 -19.39
N SER A 263 -26.55 -11.32 -19.44
CA SER A 263 -27.37 -10.20 -18.94
C SER A 263 -27.09 -9.87 -17.48
N ASP A 264 -26.94 -10.89 -16.64
CA ASP A 264 -26.71 -10.71 -15.19
C ASP A 264 -25.28 -10.20 -14.93
N LEU A 265 -24.30 -10.70 -15.70
CA LEU A 265 -22.94 -10.17 -15.66
C LEU A 265 -22.92 -8.67 -16.00
N LEU A 266 -23.62 -8.25 -17.07
CA LEU A 266 -23.70 -6.85 -17.47
C LEU A 266 -24.46 -6.00 -16.44
N GLN A 267 -25.55 -6.51 -15.90
CA GLN A 267 -26.36 -5.81 -14.91
C GLN A 267 -25.61 -5.58 -13.60
N SER A 268 -24.77 -6.53 -13.19
CA SER A 268 -23.97 -6.44 -11.96
C SER A 268 -22.97 -5.28 -11.95
N ARG A 269 -22.49 -4.87 -13.13
CA ARG A 269 -21.45 -3.86 -13.30
C ARG A 269 -20.21 -4.14 -12.42
N PHE A 270 -19.86 -5.41 -12.24
CA PHE A 270 -18.78 -5.85 -11.36
C PHE A 270 -17.45 -5.11 -11.61
N TRP A 271 -17.19 -4.68 -12.84
CA TRP A 271 -15.98 -3.93 -13.23
C TRP A 271 -15.88 -2.53 -12.62
N ASN A 272 -16.96 -1.95 -12.09
CA ASN A 272 -16.96 -0.65 -11.40
C ASN A 272 -16.40 -0.76 -9.98
N ASN A 273 -16.30 -1.95 -9.45
CA ASN A 273 -15.70 -2.24 -8.16
C ASN A 273 -14.22 -2.63 -8.35
N ARG A 274 -13.53 -2.91 -7.26
CA ARG A 274 -12.10 -3.31 -7.29
C ARG A 274 -11.87 -4.73 -7.85
N PHE A 275 -12.69 -5.18 -8.79
CA PHE A 275 -12.65 -6.53 -9.35
C PHE A 275 -11.29 -6.86 -9.99
N TYR A 276 -10.69 -5.90 -10.71
CA TYR A 276 -9.39 -6.06 -11.36
C TYR A 276 -8.20 -5.63 -10.49
N GLN A 277 -8.41 -5.33 -9.21
CA GLN A 277 -7.33 -4.97 -8.30
C GLN A 277 -6.21 -6.03 -8.27
N PRO A 278 -6.50 -7.35 -8.33
CA PRO A 278 -5.45 -8.37 -8.36
C PRO A 278 -4.50 -8.30 -9.55
N ASP A 279 -4.92 -7.69 -10.66
CA ASP A 279 -4.11 -7.55 -11.86
C ASP A 279 -3.17 -6.32 -11.78
N GLN A 280 -3.30 -5.47 -10.73
CA GLN A 280 -2.44 -4.32 -10.51
C GLN A 280 -1.08 -4.74 -9.96
N TYR A 281 -0.03 -4.02 -10.36
CA TYR A 281 1.35 -4.34 -9.99
C TYR A 281 1.59 -4.43 -8.49
N GLU A 282 0.98 -3.55 -7.70
CA GLU A 282 1.12 -3.50 -6.24
C GLU A 282 0.46 -4.68 -5.52
N TRP A 283 -0.37 -5.45 -6.23
CA TRP A 283 -1.10 -6.61 -5.72
C TRP A 283 -0.58 -7.94 -6.26
N GLN A 284 0.52 -7.91 -7.01
CA GLN A 284 1.11 -9.14 -7.53
C GLN A 284 1.59 -10.07 -6.42
N PRO A 285 1.27 -11.34 -6.45
CA PRO A 285 1.88 -12.35 -5.60
C PRO A 285 3.42 -12.41 -5.81
N THR A 286 4.29 -12.70 -4.80
CA THR A 286 3.85 -13.06 -3.46
C THR A 286 3.72 -11.82 -2.61
N LEU A 287 2.66 -11.77 -1.83
CA LEU A 287 2.43 -10.75 -0.82
C LEU A 287 2.69 -11.38 0.56
N PHE A 288 3.25 -10.60 1.47
CA PHE A 288 3.52 -10.99 2.84
C PHE A 288 2.82 -10.07 3.82
N GLN A 289 2.65 -10.56 5.04
CA GLN A 289 2.31 -9.76 6.21
C GLN A 289 3.10 -10.28 7.42
N PRO A 290 3.37 -9.43 8.44
CA PRO A 290 3.84 -9.93 9.71
C PRO A 290 2.75 -10.76 10.38
N LYS A 291 3.12 -11.91 10.94
CA LYS A 291 2.25 -12.68 11.81
C LYS A 291 1.84 -11.81 13.01
N TYR A 292 0.57 -11.84 13.38
CA TYR A 292 -0.04 -11.02 14.44
C TYR A 292 -0.16 -9.51 14.16
N GLY A 293 0.02 -9.06 12.91
CA GLY A 293 -0.28 -7.70 12.50
C GLY A 293 0.93 -6.85 12.12
N MET A 294 0.66 -5.79 11.40
CA MET A 294 1.72 -4.93 10.84
C MET A 294 2.53 -4.18 11.90
N ASP A 295 1.96 -3.94 13.09
CA ASP A 295 2.66 -3.30 14.21
C ASP A 295 3.79 -4.15 14.80
N MET A 296 3.89 -5.43 14.43
CA MET A 296 5.02 -6.27 14.81
C MET A 296 6.35 -5.74 14.28
N ILE A 297 6.33 -4.99 13.17
CA ILE A 297 7.51 -4.26 12.66
C ILE A 297 7.91 -3.16 13.67
N ILE A 298 6.94 -2.42 14.17
CA ILE A 298 7.16 -1.38 15.17
C ILE A 298 7.75 -1.97 16.44
N LYS A 299 7.12 -3.03 16.96
CA LYS A 299 7.61 -3.77 18.14
C LYS A 299 9.02 -4.33 17.93
N GLY A 300 9.35 -4.72 16.68
CA GLY A 300 10.70 -5.12 16.29
C GLY A 300 11.71 -3.97 16.48
N PHE A 301 11.37 -2.78 16.01
CA PHE A 301 12.21 -1.59 16.23
C PHE A 301 12.29 -1.21 17.71
N GLU A 302 11.20 -1.21 18.46
CA GLU A 302 11.21 -0.90 19.90
C GLU A 302 12.18 -1.83 20.64
N ARG A 303 12.12 -3.14 20.42
CA ARG A 303 13.07 -4.10 21.00
C ARG A 303 14.52 -3.79 20.62
N ALA A 304 14.78 -3.43 19.37
CA ALA A 304 16.14 -3.15 18.88
C ALA A 304 16.72 -1.82 19.37
N LEU A 305 15.85 -0.86 19.70
CA LEU A 305 16.19 0.47 20.20
C LEU A 305 16.17 0.57 21.74
N GLN A 306 15.60 -0.44 22.41
CA GLN A 306 15.57 -0.49 23.86
C GLN A 306 16.98 -0.27 24.43
N ASP A 307 17.09 0.57 25.46
CA ASP A 307 18.35 0.95 26.11
C ASP A 307 19.37 1.71 25.24
N LYS A 308 19.04 2.04 23.99
CA LYS A 308 19.93 2.75 23.06
C LYS A 308 19.41 4.10 22.63
N VAL A 309 18.10 4.29 22.59
CA VAL A 309 17.44 5.48 22.09
C VAL A 309 16.31 5.87 23.03
N SER A 310 16.29 7.13 23.45
CA SER A 310 15.17 7.68 24.22
C SER A 310 13.98 7.94 23.30
N ILE A 311 12.82 7.32 23.59
CA ILE A 311 11.56 7.55 22.87
C ILE A 311 10.58 8.22 23.82
N GLN A 312 10.25 9.48 23.56
CA GLN A 312 9.31 10.28 24.34
C GLN A 312 7.99 10.37 23.57
N ILE A 313 6.98 9.68 24.07
CA ILE A 313 5.60 9.75 23.55
C ILE A 313 4.84 10.91 24.20
N SER A 314 3.68 11.29 23.66
CA SER A 314 2.89 12.43 24.13
C SER A 314 3.70 13.71 24.21
N SER A 315 4.62 13.90 23.26
CA SER A 315 5.60 14.98 23.20
C SER A 315 5.49 15.74 21.87
N PRO A 316 4.35 16.43 21.62
CA PRO A 316 4.17 17.21 20.40
C PRO A 316 5.18 18.35 20.32
N VAL A 317 5.87 18.43 19.18
CA VAL A 317 6.82 19.52 18.91
C VAL A 317 6.05 20.77 18.51
N THR A 318 6.39 21.89 19.15
CA THR A 318 5.74 23.19 18.95
C THR A 318 6.60 24.15 18.15
N GLU A 319 7.94 24.07 18.28
CA GLU A 319 8.86 24.98 17.58
C GLU A 319 10.20 24.31 17.28
N ILE A 320 10.82 24.70 16.16
CA ILE A 320 12.15 24.27 15.75
C ILE A 320 12.98 25.52 15.38
N ASN A 321 14.01 25.80 16.14
CA ASN A 321 14.90 26.93 15.94
C ASN A 321 16.29 26.46 15.52
N VAL A 322 16.69 26.78 14.28
CA VAL A 322 18.02 26.45 13.77
C VAL A 322 19.01 27.54 14.20
N LEU A 323 19.96 27.16 15.03
CA LEU A 323 21.04 27.98 15.50
C LEU A 323 22.30 27.85 14.61
N VAL A 324 23.39 28.53 14.97
CA VAL A 324 24.62 28.50 14.14
C VAL A 324 25.26 27.09 14.13
N ASN A 325 25.31 26.43 15.28
CA ASN A 325 25.98 25.13 15.44
C ASN A 325 25.08 24.01 16.00
N SER A 326 23.82 24.32 16.29
CA SER A 326 22.89 23.39 16.91
C SER A 326 21.45 23.66 16.45
N VAL A 327 20.51 22.84 16.88
CA VAL A 327 19.09 23.05 16.67
C VAL A 327 18.38 22.90 18.01
N LEU A 328 17.53 23.88 18.32
CA LEU A 328 16.71 23.92 19.53
C LEU A 328 15.29 23.47 19.17
N VAL A 329 14.77 22.46 19.84
CA VAL A 329 13.41 21.95 19.64
C VAL A 329 12.61 22.18 20.92
N GLN A 330 11.46 22.87 20.77
CA GLN A 330 10.48 23.01 21.85
C GLN A 330 9.36 22.01 21.66
N TYR A 331 8.91 21.40 22.73
CA TYR A 331 7.84 20.41 22.73
C TYR A 331 7.09 20.44 24.06
N ASP A 332 5.85 20.00 24.04
CA ASP A 332 5.06 19.81 25.24
C ASP A 332 5.30 18.42 25.83
N SER A 333 5.30 18.30 27.14
CA SER A 333 5.36 17.03 27.87
C SER A 333 4.32 17.01 28.99
N HIS A 334 4.20 15.89 29.69
CA HIS A 334 3.35 15.78 30.90
C HIS A 334 3.77 16.75 32.00
N GLU A 335 5.01 17.17 32.01
CA GLU A 335 5.58 18.14 32.99
C GLU A 335 5.47 19.59 32.51
N GLY A 336 4.84 19.83 31.34
CA GLY A 336 4.74 21.12 30.70
C GLY A 336 5.72 21.30 29.54
N PRO A 337 5.87 22.55 29.03
CA PRO A 337 6.76 22.85 27.91
C PRO A 337 8.22 22.53 28.25
N GLN A 338 8.87 21.85 27.34
CA GLN A 338 10.27 21.41 27.41
C GLN A 338 11.06 21.91 26.22
N THR A 339 12.37 21.89 26.35
CA THR A 339 13.29 22.27 25.29
C THR A 339 14.46 21.30 25.25
N ILE A 340 14.83 20.85 24.07
CA ILE A 340 16.00 20.00 23.82
C ILE A 340 16.88 20.63 22.75
N GLU A 341 18.19 20.69 23.00
CA GLU A 341 19.19 21.16 22.04
C GLU A 341 19.94 19.93 21.47
N ALA A 342 20.20 19.91 20.17
CA ALA A 342 20.93 18.82 19.52
C ALA A 342 21.80 19.34 18.37
N ASP A 343 22.82 18.55 17.99
CA ASP A 343 23.64 18.83 16.79
C ASP A 343 22.80 18.79 15.52
N TYR A 344 21.83 17.86 15.46
CA TYR A 344 20.97 17.67 14.28
C TYR A 344 19.52 17.40 14.67
N VAL A 345 18.62 17.77 13.78
CA VAL A 345 17.20 17.40 13.84
C VAL A 345 16.79 16.74 12.52
N ILE A 346 16.10 15.61 12.62
CA ILE A 346 15.54 14.89 11.47
C ILE A 346 14.03 14.79 11.67
N SER A 347 13.25 15.39 10.75
CA SER A 347 11.79 15.32 10.82
C SER A 347 11.24 14.22 9.90
N SER A 348 10.45 13.31 10.48
CA SER A 348 9.60 12.37 9.76
C SER A 348 8.12 12.79 9.77
N ILE A 349 7.82 13.99 10.25
CA ILE A 349 6.48 14.57 10.30
C ILE A 349 6.01 14.83 8.87
N PRO A 350 4.79 14.42 8.49
CA PRO A 350 4.22 14.72 7.18
C PRO A 350 4.18 16.24 6.91
N LEU A 351 4.60 16.63 5.70
CA LEU A 351 4.67 18.05 5.30
C LEU A 351 3.38 18.86 5.57
N PRO A 352 2.16 18.32 5.37
CA PRO A 352 0.93 19.05 5.68
C PRO A 352 0.75 19.37 7.17
N ILE A 353 1.36 18.58 8.05
CA ILE A 353 1.35 18.83 9.50
C ILE A 353 2.46 19.81 9.88
N LEU A 354 3.65 19.63 9.31
CA LEU A 354 4.79 20.51 9.57
C LEU A 354 4.57 21.96 9.08
N SER A 355 3.62 22.19 8.19
CA SER A 355 3.29 23.51 7.64
C SER A 355 2.28 24.29 8.46
N LYS A 356 1.70 23.69 9.49
CA LYS A 356 0.76 24.33 10.43
C LYS A 356 1.52 24.96 11.58
#